data_2bb78d53b6d3dd9ff80d31e87fad9254
#
_entry.id   2bb78d53b6d3dd9ff80d31e87fad9254
#
_cell.length_a   1.000
_cell.length_b   1.000
_cell.length_c   1.000
_cell.angle_alpha   90.00
_cell.angle_beta   90.00
_cell.angle_gamma   90.00
#
_symmetry.space_group_name_H-M   'P 1'
#
loop_
_entity.id
_entity.type
_entity.pdbx_description
1 polymer ?
#
loop_
_entity_poly.entity_id
_entity_poly.type
_entity_poly.pdbx_seq_one_letter_code
_entity_poly.pdbx_strand_id
1 'polypeptide(L)'
;ELMGTPDDVINLSTLYMRIYFLGMPFFMLYNYGAAVLRAVGDTKRPLMFLIAAGIINACLNMVLVIVFNLGVAGVAIATIFSQFISCVLVLRCLNKTDASYQLRFSKLKIKGYYLKQIFQVGIPAGIQSTVINFSNALLQSSVNSFGSTAMAGYTAANNILGFLYASINSVTQACMSFTSQNYGVRKFKRMDKVLIDCAILSVGASLVFGCGAYIFGDKVLMIYTNSEDVIKCGVEILSITTVPYFLCGIMDLFPGALRGMGYSLVPMILSVIGTVGMRIFWIFVIFPNHRTLYDLFISYPASWTATIIMQVICFLVVRRKVHSQINK
;
A
#
# COMPACT_ATOMS: atom_id res chain seq x y z
N GLU A 1 -22.96 11.15 -2.55
CA GLU A 1 -23.69 11.75 -3.67
C GLU A 1 -22.86 11.72 -4.97
N LEU A 2 -21.62 12.22 -5.00
CA LEU A 2 -20.76 12.23 -6.21
C LEU A 2 -20.41 10.83 -6.76
N MET A 3 -20.50 9.79 -5.96
CA MET A 3 -20.19 8.40 -6.34
C MET A 3 -21.43 7.54 -6.62
N GLY A 4 -22.64 8.12 -6.64
CA GLY A 4 -23.89 7.38 -6.89
C GLY A 4 -24.21 6.35 -5.81
N THR A 5 -23.88 6.61 -4.55
CA THR A 5 -24.21 5.73 -3.43
C THR A 5 -25.72 5.68 -3.24
N PRO A 6 -26.36 4.49 -3.14
CA PRO A 6 -27.79 4.36 -2.90
C PRO A 6 -28.25 5.04 -1.61
N ASP A 7 -29.45 5.61 -1.61
CA ASP A 7 -29.99 6.41 -0.51
C ASP A 7 -30.15 5.63 0.81
N ASP A 8 -30.39 4.34 0.73
CA ASP A 8 -30.51 3.42 1.88
C ASP A 8 -29.16 3.17 2.57
N VAL A 9 -28.04 3.28 1.83
CA VAL A 9 -26.70 3.02 2.33
C VAL A 9 -25.97 4.31 2.73
N ILE A 10 -26.32 5.47 2.17
CA ILE A 10 -25.58 6.73 2.34
C ILE A 10 -25.49 7.18 3.80
N ASN A 11 -26.59 7.00 4.57
CA ASN A 11 -26.62 7.37 5.98
C ASN A 11 -25.69 6.49 6.83
N LEU A 12 -25.70 5.18 6.58
CA LEU A 12 -24.83 4.22 7.28
C LEU A 12 -23.36 4.43 6.92
N SER A 13 -23.06 4.67 5.65
CA SER A 13 -21.71 5.00 5.18
C SER A 13 -21.19 6.30 5.78
N THR A 14 -22.03 7.33 5.84
CA THR A 14 -21.68 8.63 6.45
C THR A 14 -21.40 8.47 7.94
N LEU A 15 -22.21 7.72 8.67
CA LEU A 15 -22.00 7.41 10.10
C LEU A 15 -20.68 6.67 10.29
N TYR A 16 -20.43 5.62 9.49
CA TYR A 16 -19.18 4.87 9.54
C TYR A 16 -17.96 5.77 9.33
N MET A 17 -17.99 6.58 8.27
CA MET A 17 -16.88 7.48 7.94
C MET A 17 -16.64 8.53 9.01
N ARG A 18 -17.69 9.14 9.57
CA ARG A 18 -17.56 10.10 10.68
C ARG A 18 -16.88 9.47 11.89
N ILE A 19 -17.33 8.29 12.29
CA ILE A 19 -16.73 7.57 13.42
C ILE A 19 -15.28 7.20 13.06
N TYR A 20 -15.03 6.61 11.89
CA TYR A 20 -13.70 6.19 11.45
C TYR A 20 -12.68 7.34 11.44
N PHE A 21 -13.06 8.52 10.96
CA PHE A 21 -12.18 9.70 10.93
C PHE A 21 -11.81 10.21 12.34
N LEU A 22 -12.64 10.01 13.34
CA LEU A 22 -12.27 10.29 14.74
C LEU A 22 -11.13 9.40 15.23
N GLY A 23 -10.97 8.21 14.66
CA GLY A 23 -9.87 7.28 14.97
C GLY A 23 -8.55 7.59 14.24
N MET A 24 -8.55 8.43 13.20
CA MET A 24 -7.35 8.72 12.41
C MET A 24 -6.14 9.20 13.22
N PRO A 25 -6.28 10.05 14.25
CA PRO A 25 -5.15 10.43 15.08
C PRO A 25 -4.45 9.24 15.74
N PHE A 26 -5.19 8.25 16.22
CA PHE A 26 -4.61 7.05 16.85
C PHE A 26 -3.90 6.17 15.81
N PHE A 27 -4.49 6.02 14.64
CA PHE A 27 -3.90 5.33 13.51
C PHE A 27 -2.56 5.98 13.10
N MET A 28 -2.54 7.29 12.95
CA MET A 28 -1.33 8.05 12.62
C MET A 28 -0.24 7.90 13.68
N LEU A 29 -0.58 8.07 14.96
CA LEU A 29 0.36 7.93 16.05
C LEU A 29 0.97 6.53 16.13
N TYR A 30 0.15 5.48 15.94
CA TYR A 30 0.65 4.12 15.84
C TYR A 30 1.64 3.97 14.69
N ASN A 31 1.29 4.41 13.48
CA ASN A 31 2.15 4.26 12.31
C ASN A 31 3.49 5.00 12.47
N TYR A 32 3.48 6.22 13.00
CA TYR A 32 4.71 6.96 13.30
C TYR A 32 5.55 6.28 14.37
N GLY A 33 4.96 5.85 15.46
CA GLY A 33 5.66 5.13 16.53
C GLY A 33 6.25 3.80 16.05
N ALA A 34 5.49 3.05 15.26
CA ALA A 34 5.95 1.82 14.63
C ALA A 34 7.09 2.07 13.63
N ALA A 35 7.03 3.18 12.88
CA ALA A 35 8.10 3.57 11.96
C ALA A 35 9.41 3.90 12.71
N VAL A 36 9.33 4.57 13.87
CA VAL A 36 10.50 4.82 14.73
C VAL A 36 11.13 3.50 15.20
N LEU A 37 10.32 2.54 15.69
CA LEU A 37 10.82 1.23 16.10
C LEU A 37 11.44 0.46 14.93
N ARG A 38 10.81 0.46 13.76
CA ARG A 38 11.38 -0.17 12.55
C ARG A 38 12.69 0.48 12.11
N ALA A 39 12.81 1.80 12.23
CA ALA A 39 14.02 2.53 11.88
C ALA A 39 15.24 2.13 12.73
N VAL A 40 15.03 1.68 13.96
CA VAL A 40 16.08 1.14 14.83
C VAL A 40 16.23 -0.38 14.77
N GLY A 41 15.52 -1.03 13.84
CA GLY A 41 15.58 -2.49 13.60
C GLY A 41 14.62 -3.32 14.43
N ASP A 42 13.79 -2.71 15.29
CA ASP A 42 12.77 -3.43 16.06
C ASP A 42 11.47 -3.57 15.26
N THR A 43 11.32 -4.69 14.60
CA THR A 43 10.11 -5.02 13.83
C THR A 43 9.14 -5.91 14.61
N LYS A 44 9.63 -6.59 15.66
CA LYS A 44 8.82 -7.56 16.43
C LYS A 44 7.77 -6.89 17.30
N ARG A 45 8.16 -5.84 18.03
CA ARG A 45 7.23 -5.13 18.92
C ARG A 45 6.06 -4.49 18.18
N PRO A 46 6.25 -3.73 17.08
CA PRO A 46 5.14 -3.21 16.28
C PRO A 46 4.20 -4.30 15.76
N LEU A 47 4.76 -5.45 15.31
CA LEU A 47 3.95 -6.58 14.87
C LEU A 47 3.09 -7.15 15.99
N MET A 48 3.67 -7.36 17.19
CA MET A 48 2.91 -7.86 18.34
C MET A 48 1.78 -6.93 18.75
N PHE A 49 2.02 -5.59 18.71
CA PHE A 49 0.98 -4.61 19.01
C PHE A 49 -0.15 -4.64 17.98
N LEU A 50 0.19 -4.84 16.71
CA LEU A 50 -0.81 -4.95 15.64
C LEU A 50 -1.62 -6.24 15.76
N ILE A 51 -0.98 -7.37 16.07
CA ILE A 51 -1.67 -8.65 16.29
C ILE A 51 -2.63 -8.53 17.49
N ALA A 52 -2.17 -7.99 18.61
CA ALA A 52 -3.02 -7.78 19.79
C ALA A 52 -4.22 -6.89 19.46
N ALA A 53 -3.99 -5.77 18.78
CA ALA A 53 -5.06 -4.88 18.35
C ALA A 53 -6.02 -5.55 17.35
N GLY A 54 -5.53 -6.39 16.46
CA GLY A 54 -6.34 -7.17 15.51
C GLY A 54 -7.25 -8.18 16.20
N ILE A 55 -6.74 -8.91 17.18
CA ILE A 55 -7.54 -9.85 18.00
C ILE A 55 -8.63 -9.08 18.76
N ILE A 56 -8.28 -7.98 19.40
CA ILE A 56 -9.23 -7.13 20.12
C ILE A 56 -10.30 -6.57 19.18
N ASN A 57 -9.89 -6.14 17.97
CA ASN A 57 -10.82 -5.69 16.94
C ASN A 57 -11.84 -6.77 16.57
N ALA A 58 -11.38 -8.00 16.31
CA ALA A 58 -12.26 -9.11 15.97
C ALA A 58 -13.24 -9.43 17.10
N CYS A 59 -12.76 -9.52 18.34
CA CYS A 59 -13.61 -9.76 19.51
C CYS A 59 -14.62 -8.64 19.73
N LEU A 60 -14.20 -7.37 19.62
CA LEU A 60 -15.09 -6.23 19.79
C LEU A 60 -16.13 -6.15 18.67
N ASN A 61 -15.76 -6.47 17.43
CA ASN A 61 -16.72 -6.56 16.33
C ASN A 61 -17.82 -7.55 16.64
N MET A 62 -17.48 -8.76 17.09
CA MET A 62 -18.47 -9.77 17.48
C MET A 62 -19.39 -9.27 18.60
N VAL A 63 -18.83 -8.68 19.65
CA VAL A 63 -19.61 -8.19 20.79
C VAL A 63 -20.50 -7.01 20.39
N LEU A 64 -19.95 -5.99 19.72
CA LEU A 64 -20.72 -4.78 19.40
C LEU A 64 -21.77 -5.00 18.31
N VAL A 65 -21.50 -5.91 17.36
CA VAL A 65 -22.46 -6.19 16.28
C VAL A 65 -23.50 -7.22 16.69
N ILE A 66 -23.09 -8.32 17.36
CA ILE A 66 -23.99 -9.44 17.67
C ILE A 66 -24.72 -9.20 18.99
N VAL A 67 -24.01 -8.80 20.06
CA VAL A 67 -24.63 -8.66 21.39
C VAL A 67 -25.32 -7.32 21.54
N PHE A 68 -24.67 -6.22 21.13
CA PHE A 68 -25.23 -4.88 21.25
C PHE A 68 -26.05 -4.42 20.04
N ASN A 69 -26.07 -5.19 18.95
CA ASN A 69 -26.81 -4.88 17.71
C ASN A 69 -26.51 -3.49 17.12
N LEU A 70 -25.28 -2.98 17.30
CA LEU A 70 -24.88 -1.64 16.84
C LEU A 70 -24.61 -1.59 15.32
N GLY A 71 -24.67 -2.71 14.62
CA GLY A 71 -24.48 -2.79 13.17
C GLY A 71 -23.17 -2.09 12.71
N VAL A 72 -23.30 -1.21 11.74
CA VAL A 72 -22.18 -0.49 11.11
C VAL A 72 -21.42 0.41 12.12
N ALA A 73 -22.13 1.02 13.06
CA ALA A 73 -21.51 1.84 14.11
C ALA A 73 -20.63 0.98 15.02
N GLY A 74 -21.07 -0.25 15.36
CA GLY A 74 -20.30 -1.20 16.16
C GLY A 74 -18.94 -1.55 15.51
N VAL A 75 -18.94 -1.81 14.20
CA VAL A 75 -17.71 -2.08 13.44
C VAL A 75 -16.74 -0.89 13.46
N ALA A 76 -17.26 0.32 13.26
CA ALA A 76 -16.44 1.53 13.29
C ALA A 76 -15.84 1.79 14.68
N ILE A 77 -16.62 1.64 15.76
CA ILE A 77 -16.16 1.80 17.15
C ILE A 77 -15.10 0.75 17.50
N ALA A 78 -15.32 -0.53 17.13
CA ALA A 78 -14.33 -1.59 17.35
C ALA A 78 -13.00 -1.27 16.68
N THR A 79 -13.06 -0.74 15.45
CA THR A 79 -11.85 -0.34 14.69
C THR A 79 -11.10 0.78 15.39
N ILE A 80 -11.78 1.84 15.82
CA ILE A 80 -11.13 2.95 16.53
C ILE A 80 -10.52 2.49 17.85
N PHE A 81 -11.25 1.68 18.60
CA PHE A 81 -10.78 1.20 19.89
C PHE A 81 -9.53 0.33 19.76
N SER A 82 -9.48 -0.55 18.76
CA SER A 82 -8.30 -1.35 18.46
C SER A 82 -7.10 -0.48 18.02
N GLN A 83 -7.33 0.56 17.22
CA GLN A 83 -6.31 1.53 16.85
C GLN A 83 -5.80 2.34 18.04
N PHE A 84 -6.69 2.72 18.96
CA PHE A 84 -6.33 3.37 20.20
C PHE A 84 -5.42 2.48 21.05
N ILE A 85 -5.75 1.19 21.21
CA ILE A 85 -4.90 0.23 21.95
C ILE A 85 -3.52 0.11 21.32
N SER A 86 -3.43 -0.09 20.01
CA SER A 86 -2.13 -0.17 19.31
C SER A 86 -1.31 1.12 19.48
N CYS A 87 -1.97 2.28 19.44
CA CYS A 87 -1.36 3.58 19.72
C CYS A 87 -0.79 3.66 21.13
N VAL A 88 -1.57 3.30 22.15
CA VAL A 88 -1.13 3.30 23.55
C VAL A 88 0.05 2.35 23.76
N LEU A 89 0.01 1.15 23.18
CA LEU A 89 1.09 0.16 23.30
C LEU A 89 2.39 0.69 22.70
N VAL A 90 2.36 1.28 21.51
CA VAL A 90 3.57 1.80 20.86
C VAL A 90 4.12 3.03 21.61
N LEU A 91 3.27 3.95 22.06
CA LEU A 91 3.70 5.12 22.83
C LEU A 91 4.29 4.72 24.19
N ARG A 92 3.68 3.76 24.88
CA ARG A 92 4.20 3.21 26.13
C ARG A 92 5.56 2.51 25.92
N CYS A 93 5.71 1.77 24.84
CA CYS A 93 6.98 1.14 24.46
C CYS A 93 8.07 2.18 24.24
N LEU A 94 7.81 3.23 23.46
CA LEU A 94 8.75 4.31 23.20
C LEU A 94 9.08 5.13 24.45
N ASN A 95 8.13 5.33 25.35
CA ASN A 95 8.37 6.07 26.59
C ASN A 95 9.22 5.28 27.61
N LYS A 96 9.02 3.95 27.68
CA LYS A 96 9.73 3.07 28.62
C LYS A 96 11.12 2.63 28.17
N THR A 97 11.52 2.93 26.93
CA THR A 97 12.82 2.54 26.42
C THR A 97 13.91 3.48 26.93
N ASP A 98 15.06 2.95 27.35
CA ASP A 98 16.21 3.75 27.82
C ASP A 98 17.19 4.13 26.70
N ALA A 99 16.75 3.99 25.45
CA ALA A 99 17.57 4.29 24.27
C ALA A 99 17.47 5.77 23.85
N SER A 100 18.36 6.19 22.95
CA SER A 100 18.41 7.56 22.42
C SER A 100 17.12 8.05 21.74
N TYR A 101 16.26 7.12 21.30
CA TYR A 101 14.95 7.39 20.70
C TYR A 101 13.78 7.37 21.70
N GLN A 102 14.07 7.44 23.01
CA GLN A 102 13.03 7.50 24.06
C GLN A 102 12.09 8.68 23.81
N LEU A 103 10.79 8.40 23.81
CA LEU A 103 9.76 9.42 23.76
C LEU A 103 9.58 10.06 25.14
N ARG A 104 9.97 11.33 25.27
CA ARG A 104 9.77 12.12 26.50
C ARG A 104 8.75 13.22 26.20
N PHE A 105 7.53 13.08 26.69
CA PHE A 105 6.45 14.02 26.44
C PHE A 105 6.79 15.46 26.88
N SER A 106 7.53 15.63 27.96
CA SER A 106 7.98 16.93 28.46
C SER A 106 9.00 17.65 27.55
N LYS A 107 9.65 16.90 26.64
CA LYS A 107 10.67 17.44 25.72
C LYS A 107 10.17 17.54 24.28
N LEU A 108 8.89 17.27 24.04
CA LEU A 108 8.33 17.39 22.69
C LEU A 108 8.33 18.87 22.26
N LYS A 109 9.04 19.12 21.16
CA LYS A 109 9.09 20.43 20.50
C LYS A 109 9.02 20.25 19.00
N ILE A 110 8.18 21.01 18.36
CA ILE A 110 8.14 21.08 16.88
C ILE A 110 9.33 21.94 16.42
N LYS A 111 10.28 21.28 15.75
CA LYS A 111 11.41 21.98 15.13
C LYS A 111 11.17 22.08 13.61
N GLY A 112 11.16 23.30 13.07
CA GLY A 112 10.88 23.55 11.66
C GLY A 112 11.75 22.76 10.68
N TYR A 113 13.02 22.52 11.01
CA TYR A 113 13.92 21.72 10.20
C TYR A 113 13.41 20.29 9.99
N TYR A 114 13.05 19.56 11.04
CA TYR A 114 12.53 18.20 10.93
C TYR A 114 11.13 18.17 10.28
N LEU A 115 10.29 19.15 10.60
CA LEU A 115 8.97 19.28 10.01
C LEU A 115 9.06 19.45 8.48
N LYS A 116 10.00 20.28 8.00
CA LYS A 116 10.26 20.45 6.57
C LYS A 116 10.67 19.14 5.90
N GLN A 117 11.57 18.34 6.53
CA GLN A 117 11.96 17.04 5.99
C GLN A 117 10.81 16.05 5.92
N ILE A 118 9.95 16.01 6.95
CA ILE A 118 8.75 15.16 6.98
C ILE A 118 7.83 15.53 5.82
N PHE A 119 7.58 16.82 5.59
CA PHE A 119 6.73 17.28 4.49
C PHE A 119 7.35 17.04 3.12
N GLN A 120 8.66 17.22 2.96
CA GLN A 120 9.37 16.97 1.70
C GLN A 120 9.27 15.50 1.25
N VAL A 121 9.15 14.56 2.18
CA VAL A 121 9.00 13.14 1.85
C VAL A 121 7.52 12.72 1.88
N GLY A 122 6.78 13.17 2.88
CA GLY A 122 5.41 12.73 3.13
C GLY A 122 4.38 13.26 2.13
N ILE A 123 4.43 14.56 1.80
CA ILE A 123 3.47 15.16 0.87
C ILE A 123 3.55 14.51 -0.53
N PRO A 124 4.72 14.39 -1.17
CA PRO A 124 4.80 13.71 -2.46
C PRO A 124 4.33 12.25 -2.39
N ALA A 125 4.67 11.52 -1.33
CA ALA A 125 4.22 10.14 -1.15
C ALA A 125 2.70 10.04 -1.00
N GLY A 126 2.09 10.96 -0.25
CA GLY A 126 0.63 11.04 -0.11
C GLY A 126 -0.08 11.36 -1.43
N ILE A 127 0.41 12.36 -2.17
CA ILE A 127 -0.11 12.72 -3.49
C ILE A 127 -0.02 11.52 -4.43
N GLN A 128 1.13 10.84 -4.48
CA GLN A 128 1.31 9.64 -5.31
C GLN A 128 0.26 8.58 -5.01
N SER A 129 0.05 8.25 -3.73
CA SER A 129 -0.95 7.25 -3.34
C SER A 129 -2.38 7.67 -3.71
N THR A 130 -2.72 8.93 -3.51
CA THR A 130 -4.05 9.47 -3.87
C THR A 130 -4.30 9.39 -5.37
N VAL A 131 -3.34 9.80 -6.19
CA VAL A 131 -3.48 9.80 -7.65
C VAL A 131 -3.52 8.37 -8.22
N ILE A 132 -2.76 7.43 -7.64
CA ILE A 132 -2.82 6.01 -8.02
C ILE A 132 -4.19 5.41 -7.66
N ASN A 133 -4.74 5.71 -6.47
CA ASN A 133 -6.07 5.25 -6.07
C ASN A 133 -7.16 5.83 -6.98
N PHE A 134 -7.04 7.09 -7.39
CA PHE A 134 -7.93 7.69 -8.38
C PHE A 134 -7.86 6.96 -9.73
N SER A 135 -6.66 6.60 -10.20
CA SER A 135 -6.49 5.78 -11.40
C SER A 135 -7.14 4.39 -11.29
N ASN A 136 -7.05 3.76 -10.11
CA ASN A 136 -7.75 2.50 -9.86
C ASN A 136 -9.28 2.67 -9.90
N ALA A 137 -9.81 3.80 -9.42
CA ALA A 137 -11.24 4.11 -9.51
C ALA A 137 -11.71 4.33 -10.97
N LEU A 138 -10.88 4.94 -11.83
CA LEU A 138 -11.17 5.04 -13.26
C LEU A 138 -11.22 3.67 -13.93
N LEU A 139 -10.29 2.77 -13.61
CA LEU A 139 -10.32 1.39 -14.10
C LEU A 139 -11.58 0.65 -13.61
N GLN A 140 -11.95 0.81 -12.34
CA GLN A 140 -13.19 0.26 -11.80
C GLN A 140 -14.42 0.75 -12.58
N SER A 141 -14.48 2.04 -12.92
CA SER A 141 -15.56 2.60 -13.74
C SER A 141 -15.62 1.94 -15.12
N SER A 142 -14.46 1.65 -15.74
CA SER A 142 -14.40 0.91 -17.01
C SER A 142 -14.87 -0.54 -16.85
N VAL A 143 -14.53 -1.22 -15.77
CA VAL A 143 -15.03 -2.58 -15.47
C VAL A 143 -16.54 -2.58 -15.28
N ASN A 144 -17.10 -1.55 -14.66
CA ASN A 144 -18.56 -1.44 -14.44
C ASN A 144 -19.34 -1.41 -15.75
N SER A 145 -18.73 -0.95 -16.86
CA SER A 145 -19.37 -0.97 -18.20
C SER A 145 -19.60 -2.38 -18.77
N PHE A 146 -18.94 -3.42 -18.21
CA PHE A 146 -19.14 -4.82 -18.60
C PHE A 146 -20.29 -5.51 -17.82
N GLY A 147 -20.92 -4.81 -16.90
CA GLY A 147 -22.05 -5.32 -16.13
C GLY A 147 -21.67 -5.89 -14.75
N SER A 148 -22.72 -6.32 -14.02
CA SER A 148 -22.60 -6.74 -12.61
C SER A 148 -21.71 -7.97 -12.41
N THR A 149 -21.73 -8.91 -13.35
CA THR A 149 -20.90 -10.15 -13.30
C THR A 149 -19.42 -9.82 -13.34
N ALA A 150 -18.99 -8.95 -14.29
CA ALA A 150 -17.60 -8.52 -14.38
C ALA A 150 -17.17 -7.69 -13.17
N MET A 151 -18.05 -6.84 -12.65
CA MET A 151 -17.81 -6.05 -11.44
C MET A 151 -17.59 -6.94 -10.20
N ALA A 152 -18.42 -7.99 -10.04
CA ALA A 152 -18.27 -8.95 -8.96
C ALA A 152 -16.97 -9.76 -9.10
N GLY A 153 -16.65 -10.24 -10.30
CA GLY A 153 -15.40 -10.95 -10.62
C GLY A 153 -14.15 -10.09 -10.34
N TYR A 154 -14.18 -8.83 -10.76
CA TYR A 154 -13.10 -7.88 -10.47
C TYR A 154 -12.93 -7.64 -8.97
N THR A 155 -14.02 -7.47 -8.23
CA THR A 155 -13.98 -7.25 -6.78
C THR A 155 -13.35 -8.44 -6.06
N ALA A 156 -13.74 -9.66 -6.43
CA ALA A 156 -13.16 -10.88 -5.87
C ALA A 156 -11.68 -11.04 -6.23
N ALA A 157 -11.31 -10.81 -7.50
CA ALA A 157 -9.92 -10.84 -7.96
C ALA A 157 -9.07 -9.77 -7.26
N ASN A 158 -9.59 -8.56 -7.08
CA ASN A 158 -8.88 -7.46 -6.43
C ASN A 158 -8.59 -7.73 -4.96
N ASN A 159 -9.45 -8.47 -4.25
CA ASN A 159 -9.16 -8.92 -2.89
C ASN A 159 -7.94 -9.85 -2.86
N ILE A 160 -7.83 -10.79 -3.82
CA ILE A 160 -6.67 -11.68 -3.95
C ILE A 160 -5.40 -10.89 -4.27
N LEU A 161 -5.48 -9.96 -5.24
CA LEU A 161 -4.38 -9.07 -5.60
C LEU A 161 -3.94 -8.19 -4.43
N GLY A 162 -4.86 -7.83 -3.54
CA GLY A 162 -4.57 -7.09 -2.30
C GLY A 162 -3.63 -7.85 -1.36
N PHE A 163 -3.77 -9.17 -1.21
CA PHE A 163 -2.84 -9.99 -0.44
C PHE A 163 -1.45 -10.05 -1.09
N LEU A 164 -1.39 -10.21 -2.42
CA LEU A 164 -0.13 -10.16 -3.16
C LEU A 164 0.57 -8.81 -2.94
N TYR A 165 -0.18 -7.72 -3.08
CA TYR A 165 0.33 -6.37 -2.88
C TYR A 165 0.85 -6.12 -1.46
N ALA A 166 0.16 -6.64 -0.44
CA ALA A 166 0.61 -6.52 0.96
C ALA A 166 1.99 -7.14 1.17
N SER A 167 2.26 -8.30 0.54
CA SER A 167 3.56 -8.97 0.59
C SER A 167 4.66 -8.12 -0.06
N ILE A 168 4.41 -7.59 -1.26
CA ILE A 168 5.33 -6.72 -2.00
C ILE A 168 5.61 -5.43 -1.21
N ASN A 169 4.56 -4.79 -0.70
CA ASN A 169 4.68 -3.56 0.07
C ASN A 169 5.55 -3.77 1.33
N SER A 170 5.47 -4.93 1.97
CA SER A 170 6.34 -5.27 3.12
C SER A 170 7.82 -5.27 2.74
N VAL A 171 8.16 -5.83 1.58
CA VAL A 171 9.54 -5.83 1.05
C VAL A 171 9.99 -4.41 0.70
N THR A 172 9.10 -3.61 0.08
CA THR A 172 9.37 -2.20 -0.24
C THR A 172 9.63 -1.36 1.01
N GLN A 173 8.86 -1.56 2.07
CA GLN A 173 9.08 -0.89 3.37
C GLN A 173 10.42 -1.30 4.01
N ALA A 174 10.79 -2.58 3.91
CA ALA A 174 12.10 -3.05 4.35
C ALA A 174 13.23 -2.41 3.53
N CYS A 175 13.11 -2.39 2.19
CA CYS A 175 14.07 -1.74 1.30
C CYS A 175 14.26 -0.26 1.66
N MET A 176 13.20 0.49 1.86
CA MET A 176 13.24 1.89 2.27
C MET A 176 13.95 2.06 3.62
N SER A 177 13.62 1.22 4.60
CA SER A 177 14.20 1.27 5.95
C SER A 177 15.71 0.98 5.95
N PHE A 178 16.13 -0.13 5.32
CA PHE A 178 17.55 -0.49 5.23
C PHE A 178 18.34 0.48 4.36
N THR A 179 17.76 0.99 3.29
CA THR A 179 18.40 2.02 2.46
C THR A 179 18.65 3.29 3.27
N SER A 180 17.67 3.77 4.03
CA SER A 180 17.80 4.99 4.85
C SER A 180 18.88 4.83 5.95
N GLN A 181 18.91 3.66 6.62
CA GLN A 181 19.94 3.36 7.61
C GLN A 181 21.36 3.38 7.01
N ASN A 182 21.55 2.71 5.86
CA ASN A 182 22.86 2.65 5.20
C ASN A 182 23.24 3.99 4.57
N TYR A 183 22.28 4.77 4.09
CA TYR A 183 22.50 6.14 3.61
C TYR A 183 22.96 7.06 4.73
N GLY A 184 22.33 7.01 5.90
CA GLY A 184 22.70 7.81 7.07
C GLY A 184 24.14 7.58 7.55
N VAL A 185 24.65 6.35 7.44
CA VAL A 185 26.05 5.98 7.78
C VAL A 185 26.99 5.94 6.58
N ARG A 186 26.57 6.47 5.42
CA ARG A 186 27.34 6.56 4.17
C ARG A 186 27.87 5.22 3.63
N LYS A 187 27.18 4.11 3.90
CA LYS A 187 27.54 2.77 3.39
C LYS A 187 26.84 2.47 2.05
N PHE A 188 27.19 3.23 1.01
CA PHE A 188 26.49 3.22 -0.28
C PHE A 188 26.54 1.86 -1.02
N LYS A 189 27.66 1.13 -0.94
CA LYS A 189 27.75 -0.23 -1.51
C LYS A 189 26.72 -1.20 -0.88
N ARG A 190 26.39 -1.01 0.41
CA ARG A 190 25.37 -1.82 1.07
C ARG A 190 23.96 -1.46 0.62
N MET A 191 23.72 -0.21 0.24
CA MET A 191 22.41 0.21 -0.31
C MET A 191 22.11 -0.51 -1.63
N ASP A 192 23.12 -0.63 -2.52
CA ASP A 192 22.99 -1.38 -3.77
C ASP A 192 22.65 -2.86 -3.50
N LYS A 193 23.33 -3.46 -2.53
CA LYS A 193 23.04 -4.85 -2.11
C LYS A 193 21.64 -4.99 -1.54
N VAL A 194 21.21 -4.09 -0.67
CA VAL A 194 19.84 -4.06 -0.13
C VAL A 194 18.80 -4.01 -1.24
N LEU A 195 19.00 -3.17 -2.26
CA LEU A 195 18.08 -3.09 -3.39
C LEU A 195 17.99 -4.41 -4.16
N ILE A 196 19.15 -5.06 -4.42
CA ILE A 196 19.21 -6.34 -5.12
C ILE A 196 18.53 -7.45 -4.29
N ASP A 197 18.88 -7.56 -2.99
CA ASP A 197 18.31 -8.57 -2.10
C ASP A 197 16.77 -8.39 -1.98
N CYS A 198 16.30 -7.14 -1.86
CA CYS A 198 14.87 -6.84 -1.85
C CYS A 198 14.20 -7.12 -3.21
N ALA A 199 14.90 -6.90 -4.34
CA ALA A 199 14.37 -7.23 -5.66
C ALA A 199 14.18 -8.76 -5.80
N ILE A 200 15.17 -9.55 -5.39
CA ILE A 200 15.08 -11.02 -5.39
C ILE A 200 13.92 -11.49 -4.52
N LEU A 201 13.78 -10.94 -3.30
CA LEU A 201 12.69 -11.28 -2.39
C LEU A 201 11.32 -10.88 -2.96
N SER A 202 11.20 -9.68 -3.54
CA SER A 202 9.96 -9.18 -4.13
C SER A 202 9.53 -10.01 -5.33
N VAL A 203 10.47 -10.32 -6.25
CA VAL A 203 10.21 -11.18 -7.41
C VAL A 203 9.86 -12.59 -6.94
N GLY A 204 10.64 -13.17 -6.01
CA GLY A 204 10.37 -14.52 -5.49
C GLY A 204 9.00 -14.62 -4.82
N ALA A 205 8.66 -13.67 -3.94
CA ALA A 205 7.34 -13.64 -3.31
C ALA A 205 6.21 -13.47 -4.34
N SER A 206 6.39 -12.55 -5.30
CA SER A 206 5.39 -12.30 -6.36
C SER A 206 5.18 -13.54 -7.23
N LEU A 207 6.25 -14.27 -7.58
CA LEU A 207 6.13 -15.50 -8.36
C LEU A 207 5.46 -16.61 -7.56
N VAL A 208 5.85 -16.82 -6.30
CA VAL A 208 5.24 -17.87 -5.46
C VAL A 208 3.75 -17.61 -5.25
N PHE A 209 3.39 -16.42 -4.78
CA PHE A 209 1.99 -16.09 -4.53
C PHE A 209 1.21 -15.86 -5.83
N GLY A 210 1.83 -15.25 -6.85
CA GLY A 210 1.21 -15.00 -8.15
C GLY A 210 0.92 -16.29 -8.92
N CYS A 211 1.88 -17.22 -9.00
CA CYS A 211 1.65 -18.55 -9.59
C CYS A 211 0.65 -19.35 -8.76
N GLY A 212 0.69 -19.23 -7.43
CA GLY A 212 -0.33 -19.83 -6.56
C GLY A 212 -1.72 -19.31 -6.85
N ALA A 213 -1.88 -17.99 -6.97
CA ALA A 213 -3.16 -17.37 -7.32
C ALA A 213 -3.61 -17.69 -8.77
N TYR A 214 -2.68 -17.91 -9.69
CA TYR A 214 -2.96 -18.37 -11.05
C TYR A 214 -3.47 -19.80 -11.07
N ILE A 215 -2.78 -20.73 -10.38
CA ILE A 215 -3.09 -22.16 -10.41
C ILE A 215 -4.35 -22.49 -9.60
N PHE A 216 -4.54 -21.84 -8.46
CA PHE A 216 -5.64 -22.08 -7.53
C PHE A 216 -6.72 -21.00 -7.57
N GLY A 217 -6.68 -20.10 -8.56
CA GLY A 217 -7.54 -18.91 -8.64
C GLY A 217 -9.03 -19.24 -8.62
N ASP A 218 -9.44 -20.29 -9.32
CA ASP A 218 -10.81 -20.82 -9.31
C ASP A 218 -11.28 -21.17 -7.90
N LYS A 219 -10.50 -21.97 -7.18
CA LYS A 219 -10.80 -22.43 -5.81
C LYS A 219 -10.81 -21.28 -4.80
N VAL A 220 -9.88 -20.33 -4.95
CA VAL A 220 -9.82 -19.17 -4.06
C VAL A 220 -10.97 -18.21 -4.33
N LEU A 221 -11.40 -18.04 -5.59
CA LEU A 221 -12.57 -17.25 -5.96
C LEU A 221 -13.87 -17.87 -5.44
N MET A 222 -13.97 -19.20 -5.36
CA MET A 222 -15.13 -19.90 -4.76
C MET A 222 -15.36 -19.53 -3.28
N ILE A 223 -14.38 -19.00 -2.58
CA ILE A 223 -14.56 -18.49 -1.21
C ILE A 223 -15.42 -17.22 -1.21
N TYR A 224 -15.38 -16.45 -2.30
CA TYR A 224 -16.09 -15.17 -2.43
C TYR A 224 -17.44 -15.28 -3.12
N THR A 225 -17.62 -16.27 -4.01
CA THR A 225 -18.84 -16.42 -4.82
C THR A 225 -19.04 -17.86 -5.28
N ASN A 226 -20.32 -18.24 -5.45
CA ASN A 226 -20.70 -19.53 -6.03
C ASN A 226 -21.13 -19.41 -7.51
N SER A 227 -21.12 -18.20 -8.08
CA SER A 227 -21.54 -17.98 -9.47
C SER A 227 -20.38 -18.33 -10.42
N GLU A 228 -20.58 -19.32 -11.29
CA GLU A 228 -19.57 -19.75 -12.26
C GLU A 228 -19.12 -18.62 -13.21
N ASP A 229 -20.05 -17.75 -13.63
CA ASP A 229 -19.73 -16.66 -14.55
C ASP A 229 -18.87 -15.59 -13.88
N VAL A 230 -19.10 -15.32 -12.59
CA VAL A 230 -18.28 -14.42 -11.79
C VAL A 230 -16.87 -15.01 -11.59
N ILE A 231 -16.80 -16.33 -11.33
CA ILE A 231 -15.51 -17.04 -11.19
C ILE A 231 -14.73 -16.98 -12.49
N LYS A 232 -15.36 -17.23 -13.66
CA LYS A 232 -14.71 -17.16 -14.99
C LYS A 232 -14.13 -15.77 -15.24
N CYS A 233 -14.89 -14.71 -15.00
CA CYS A 233 -14.39 -13.33 -15.11
C CYS A 233 -13.22 -13.07 -14.14
N GLY A 234 -13.31 -13.52 -12.90
CA GLY A 234 -12.23 -13.37 -11.91
C GLY A 234 -10.96 -14.12 -12.30
N VAL A 235 -11.08 -15.34 -12.80
CA VAL A 235 -9.94 -16.15 -13.30
C VAL A 235 -9.29 -15.48 -14.50
N GLU A 236 -10.06 -14.94 -15.44
CA GLU A 236 -9.52 -14.17 -16.59
C GLU A 236 -8.67 -13.00 -16.10
N ILE A 237 -9.18 -12.20 -15.16
CA ILE A 237 -8.45 -11.06 -14.57
C ILE A 237 -7.16 -11.52 -13.86
N LEU A 238 -7.26 -12.57 -13.04
CA LEU A 238 -6.10 -13.12 -12.34
C LEU A 238 -5.05 -13.65 -13.32
N SER A 239 -5.46 -14.32 -14.41
CA SER A 239 -4.53 -14.87 -15.41
C SER A 239 -3.67 -13.81 -16.06
N ILE A 240 -4.22 -12.61 -16.28
CA ILE A 240 -3.49 -11.49 -16.90
C ILE A 240 -2.59 -10.77 -15.91
N THR A 241 -3.04 -10.66 -14.63
CA THR A 241 -2.39 -9.77 -13.67
C THR A 241 -1.40 -10.47 -12.75
N THR A 242 -1.66 -11.73 -12.34
CA THR A 242 -0.87 -12.39 -11.30
C THR A 242 0.52 -12.82 -11.76
N VAL A 243 0.66 -13.34 -12.98
CA VAL A 243 1.96 -13.75 -13.51
C VAL A 243 2.91 -12.56 -13.66
N PRO A 244 2.54 -11.43 -14.30
CA PRO A 244 3.41 -10.26 -14.39
C PRO A 244 3.43 -9.40 -13.11
N TYR A 245 2.83 -9.86 -12.00
CA TYR A 245 2.76 -9.07 -10.76
C TYR A 245 4.13 -8.76 -10.15
N PHE A 246 5.16 -9.53 -10.48
CA PHE A 246 6.55 -9.23 -10.10
C PHE A 246 7.03 -7.87 -10.65
N LEU A 247 6.48 -7.41 -11.77
CA LEU A 247 6.76 -6.06 -12.29
C LEU A 247 6.24 -4.98 -11.33
N CYS A 248 5.06 -5.16 -10.74
CA CYS A 248 4.54 -4.27 -9.69
C CYS A 248 5.52 -4.18 -8.52
N GLY A 249 6.06 -5.33 -8.09
CA GLY A 249 7.06 -5.37 -7.02
C GLY A 249 8.34 -4.60 -7.33
N ILE A 250 8.90 -4.81 -8.52
CA ILE A 250 10.08 -4.07 -8.97
C ILE A 250 9.78 -2.57 -9.08
N MET A 251 8.61 -2.21 -9.62
CA MET A 251 8.18 -0.82 -9.78
C MET A 251 8.17 -0.06 -8.43
N ASP A 252 7.72 -0.69 -7.35
CA ASP A 252 7.62 -0.04 -6.04
C ASP A 252 8.94 0.02 -5.27
N LEU A 253 9.91 -0.85 -5.58
CA LEU A 253 11.21 -0.89 -4.90
C LEU A 253 12.05 0.37 -5.16
N PHE A 254 12.09 0.87 -6.39
CA PHE A 254 12.89 2.05 -6.74
C PHE A 254 12.43 3.31 -6.03
N PRO A 255 11.14 3.68 -6.03
CA PRO A 255 10.64 4.78 -5.21
C PRO A 255 10.89 4.57 -3.72
N GLY A 256 10.78 3.33 -3.22
CA GLY A 256 11.11 2.98 -1.84
C GLY A 256 12.57 3.29 -1.49
N ALA A 257 13.51 2.84 -2.30
CA ALA A 257 14.93 3.11 -2.13
C ALA A 257 15.26 4.62 -2.25
N LEU A 258 14.68 5.32 -3.24
CA LEU A 258 14.87 6.76 -3.43
C LEU A 258 14.32 7.56 -2.24
N ARG A 259 13.15 7.18 -1.70
CA ARG A 259 12.62 7.79 -0.47
C ARG A 259 13.51 7.52 0.73
N GLY A 260 14.08 6.33 0.84
CA GLY A 260 15.07 6.00 1.88
C GLY A 260 16.30 6.91 1.84
N MET A 261 16.65 7.46 0.68
CA MET A 261 17.71 8.46 0.49
C MET A 261 17.21 9.92 0.61
N GLY A 262 15.92 10.15 0.91
CA GLY A 262 15.32 11.48 1.03
C GLY A 262 14.77 12.07 -0.29
N TYR A 263 14.85 11.35 -1.40
CA TYR A 263 14.30 11.78 -2.69
C TYR A 263 12.87 11.24 -2.85
N SER A 264 11.85 12.09 -2.75
CA SER A 264 10.45 11.68 -2.85
C SER A 264 9.70 12.32 -4.02
N LEU A 265 10.03 13.58 -4.37
CA LEU A 265 9.31 14.34 -5.38
C LEU A 265 9.49 13.73 -6.79
N VAL A 266 10.73 13.47 -7.21
CA VAL A 266 11.00 12.95 -8.56
C VAL A 266 10.42 11.54 -8.74
N PRO A 267 10.62 10.56 -7.84
CA PRO A 267 9.95 9.27 -7.92
C PRO A 267 8.43 9.36 -7.98
N MET A 268 7.83 10.29 -7.23
CA MET A 268 6.38 10.53 -7.27
C MET A 268 5.93 10.96 -8.67
N ILE A 269 6.58 11.98 -9.26
CA ILE A 269 6.23 12.48 -10.60
C ILE A 269 6.34 11.35 -11.63
N LEU A 270 7.42 10.57 -11.60
CA LEU A 270 7.64 9.47 -12.54
C LEU A 270 6.62 8.34 -12.36
N SER A 271 6.24 8.02 -11.11
CA SER A 271 5.18 7.03 -10.86
C SER A 271 3.82 7.53 -11.35
N VAL A 272 3.50 8.81 -11.15
CA VAL A 272 2.24 9.39 -11.63
C VAL A 272 2.19 9.37 -13.16
N ILE A 273 3.24 9.81 -13.82
CA ILE A 273 3.29 9.81 -15.29
C ILE A 273 3.25 8.38 -15.84
N GLY A 274 4.08 7.48 -15.31
CA GLY A 274 4.21 6.12 -15.79
C GLY A 274 2.99 5.25 -15.50
N THR A 275 2.48 5.30 -14.27
CA THR A 275 1.33 4.45 -13.90
C THR A 275 0.02 5.08 -14.31
N VAL A 276 -0.24 6.30 -13.89
CA VAL A 276 -1.53 6.95 -14.10
C VAL A 276 -1.66 7.48 -15.51
N GLY A 277 -0.63 8.16 -16.01
CA GLY A 277 -0.61 8.68 -17.39
C GLY A 277 -0.79 7.56 -18.42
N MET A 278 -0.05 6.45 -18.26
CA MET A 278 -0.17 5.29 -19.16
C MET A 278 -1.56 4.64 -19.09
N ARG A 279 -2.16 4.50 -17.90
CA ARG A 279 -3.51 3.94 -17.75
C ARG A 279 -4.58 4.85 -18.33
N ILE A 280 -4.48 6.16 -18.14
CA ILE A 280 -5.39 7.13 -18.76
C ILE A 280 -5.28 7.05 -20.28
N PHE A 281 -4.06 7.08 -20.82
CA PHE A 281 -3.83 6.90 -22.25
C PHE A 281 -4.46 5.58 -22.73
N TRP A 282 -4.26 4.48 -22.01
CA TRP A 282 -4.81 3.18 -22.38
C TRP A 282 -6.34 3.17 -22.43
N ILE A 283 -6.99 3.70 -21.39
CA ILE A 283 -8.46 3.74 -21.27
C ILE A 283 -9.09 4.60 -22.38
N PHE A 284 -8.47 5.73 -22.74
CA PHE A 284 -9.07 6.65 -23.71
C PHE A 284 -8.67 6.42 -25.15
N VAL A 285 -7.52 5.78 -25.41
CA VAL A 285 -6.98 5.61 -26.78
C VAL A 285 -7.02 4.17 -27.24
N ILE A 286 -6.61 3.21 -26.40
CA ILE A 286 -6.49 1.80 -26.80
C ILE A 286 -7.78 1.03 -26.53
N PHE A 287 -8.30 1.10 -25.32
CA PHE A 287 -9.47 0.37 -24.89
C PHE A 287 -10.76 0.64 -25.71
N PRO A 288 -11.05 1.84 -26.26
CA PRO A 288 -12.24 2.05 -27.07
C PRO A 288 -12.27 1.22 -28.36
N ASN A 289 -11.10 0.82 -28.89
CA ASN A 289 -10.98 0.02 -30.13
C ASN A 289 -11.23 -1.47 -29.90
N HIS A 290 -10.94 -1.97 -28.69
CA HIS A 290 -11.06 -3.37 -28.31
C HIS A 290 -11.62 -3.46 -26.90
N ARG A 291 -12.95 -3.45 -26.78
CA ARG A 291 -13.65 -3.47 -25.47
C ARG A 291 -13.72 -4.87 -24.89
N THR A 292 -12.57 -5.42 -24.45
CA THR A 292 -12.49 -6.70 -23.74
C THR A 292 -11.90 -6.50 -22.34
N LEU A 293 -12.21 -7.40 -21.41
CA LEU A 293 -11.59 -7.41 -20.08
C LEU A 293 -10.06 -7.60 -20.23
N TYR A 294 -9.64 -8.46 -21.16
CA TYR A 294 -8.23 -8.69 -21.45
C TYR A 294 -7.50 -7.38 -21.79
N ASP A 295 -8.03 -6.59 -22.75
CA ASP A 295 -7.40 -5.34 -23.18
C ASP A 295 -7.40 -4.30 -22.06
N LEU A 296 -8.40 -4.30 -21.18
CA LEU A 296 -8.42 -3.39 -20.04
C LEU A 296 -7.32 -3.75 -19.03
N PHE A 297 -7.17 -5.04 -18.69
CA PHE A 297 -6.23 -5.46 -17.62
C PHE A 297 -4.79 -5.54 -18.08
N ILE A 298 -4.48 -5.68 -19.38
CA ILE A 298 -3.12 -5.60 -19.88
C ILE A 298 -2.50 -4.20 -19.71
N SER A 299 -3.32 -3.17 -19.43
CA SER A 299 -2.86 -1.85 -19.02
C SER A 299 -2.02 -1.86 -17.73
N TYR A 300 -2.20 -2.87 -16.85
CA TYR A 300 -1.42 -3.02 -15.64
C TYR A 300 0.05 -3.34 -15.91
N PRO A 301 0.40 -4.46 -16.56
CA PRO A 301 1.80 -4.76 -16.87
C PRO A 301 2.44 -3.73 -17.82
N ALA A 302 1.68 -3.13 -18.74
CA ALA A 302 2.17 -2.06 -19.59
C ALA A 302 2.58 -0.81 -18.79
N SER A 303 1.71 -0.36 -17.86
CA SER A 303 1.99 0.79 -16.99
C SER A 303 3.12 0.50 -15.99
N TRP A 304 3.21 -0.71 -15.45
CA TRP A 304 4.30 -1.12 -14.56
C TRP A 304 5.65 -1.09 -15.29
N THR A 305 5.71 -1.65 -16.49
CA THR A 305 6.94 -1.67 -17.30
C THR A 305 7.41 -0.25 -17.66
N ALA A 306 6.49 0.61 -18.11
CA ALA A 306 6.82 2.01 -18.41
C ALA A 306 7.35 2.75 -17.18
N THR A 307 6.72 2.54 -16.02
CA THR A 307 7.15 3.15 -14.74
C THR A 307 8.52 2.63 -14.31
N ILE A 308 8.78 1.31 -14.42
CA ILE A 308 10.07 0.70 -14.08
C ILE A 308 11.19 1.37 -14.87
N ILE A 309 11.04 1.49 -16.18
CA ILE A 309 12.07 2.09 -17.04
C ILE A 309 12.43 3.50 -16.54
N MET A 310 11.43 4.34 -16.30
CA MET A 310 11.64 5.69 -15.78
C MET A 310 12.29 5.71 -14.41
N GLN A 311 11.85 4.85 -13.49
CA GLN A 311 12.37 4.77 -12.12
C GLN A 311 13.80 4.24 -12.07
N VAL A 312 14.15 3.26 -12.90
CA VAL A 312 15.54 2.76 -13.03
C VAL A 312 16.48 3.87 -13.50
N ILE A 313 16.09 4.61 -14.54
CA ILE A 313 16.89 5.75 -15.02
C ILE A 313 17.09 6.78 -13.90
N CYS A 314 16.01 7.16 -13.21
CA CYS A 314 16.07 8.08 -12.10
C CYS A 314 17.01 7.56 -10.99
N PHE A 315 16.86 6.30 -10.60
CA PHE A 315 17.71 5.69 -9.57
C PHE A 315 19.18 5.71 -9.96
N LEU A 316 19.53 5.36 -11.19
CA LEU A 316 20.91 5.38 -11.69
C LEU A 316 21.52 6.79 -11.66
N VAL A 317 20.74 7.83 -12.02
CA VAL A 317 21.17 9.23 -11.95
C VAL A 317 21.42 9.65 -10.50
N VAL A 318 20.48 9.39 -9.61
CA VAL A 318 20.63 9.72 -8.18
C VAL A 318 21.79 8.96 -7.55
N ARG A 319 21.89 7.66 -7.84
CA ARG A 319 23.00 6.81 -7.36
C ARG A 319 24.36 7.38 -7.76
N ARG A 320 24.54 7.78 -9.02
CA ARG A 320 25.80 8.41 -9.49
C ARG A 320 26.10 9.68 -8.70
N LYS A 321 25.09 10.54 -8.48
CA LYS A 321 25.24 11.78 -7.69
C LYS A 321 25.62 11.50 -6.24
N VAL A 322 25.01 10.49 -5.62
CA VAL A 322 25.31 10.09 -4.23
C VAL A 322 26.72 9.51 -4.13
N HIS A 323 27.14 8.64 -5.05
CA HIS A 323 28.48 8.09 -5.06
C HIS A 323 29.57 9.15 -5.36
N SER A 324 29.30 10.17 -6.15
CA SER A 324 30.27 11.27 -6.38
C SER A 324 30.51 12.15 -5.16
N GLN A 325 29.64 12.12 -4.16
CA GLN A 325 29.84 12.81 -2.88
C GLN A 325 30.88 12.12 -1.94
N ILE A 326 31.33 10.92 -2.30
CA ILE A 326 32.36 10.19 -1.54
C ILE A 326 33.76 10.71 -1.91
N ASN A 327 33.94 11.14 -3.16
CA ASN A 327 35.22 11.54 -3.70
C ASN A 327 35.53 13.04 -3.49
N LYS A 328 34.63 13.72 -2.79
CA LYS A 328 34.81 15.07 -2.25
C LYS A 328 34.87 15.04 -0.73
#